data_5cabc64aa5dd5b75ad8a9f61293db34f
#
_entry.id   5cabc64aa5dd5b75ad8a9f61293db34f
#
_cell.length_a   1.000
_cell.length_b   1.000
_cell.length_c   1.000
_cell.angle_alpha   90.00
_cell.angle_beta   90.00
_cell.angle_gamma   90.00
#
_symmetry.space_group_name_H-M   'P 1'
#
loop_
_entity.id
_entity.type
_entity.pdbx_description
1 polymer ?
#
loop_
_entity_poly.entity_id
_entity_poly.type
_entity_poly.pdbx_seq_one_letter_code
_entity_poly.pdbx_strand_id
1 'polypeptide(L)'
;FKTADEIALKMGFPPESSMRMKAGILYTLSIAASNGHTYLPFESLLEETKRLIGISETEFENDIYELTIERKIVLKEINGERRGYNNNLYYMELTVARKLLDLNAKSENNVKVMEAKVKEVEEKVGIKLEDLQRKAVYEAVESGLVIITGGPGTGKTTTINAIIKLFE
;
A
#
# COMPACT_ATOMS: atom_id res chain seq x y z
N PHE A 1 -11.42 -0.86 21.66
CA PHE A 1 -12.00 0.50 21.71
C PHE A 1 -13.37 0.50 22.39
N LYS A 2 -14.37 -0.23 21.86
CA LYS A 2 -15.77 -0.17 22.35
C LYS A 2 -15.89 -0.38 23.85
N THR A 3 -15.28 -1.42 24.40
CA THR A 3 -15.31 -1.71 25.83
C THR A 3 -14.68 -0.59 26.67
N ALA A 4 -13.55 -0.05 26.21
CA ALA A 4 -12.89 1.06 26.89
C ALA A 4 -13.74 2.34 26.84
N ASP A 5 -14.40 2.60 25.73
CA ASP A 5 -15.30 3.72 25.52
C ASP A 5 -16.53 3.64 26.45
N GLU A 6 -17.15 2.47 26.54
CA GLU A 6 -18.25 2.20 27.47
C GLU A 6 -17.85 2.42 28.95
N ILE A 7 -16.65 1.99 29.32
CA ILE A 7 -16.13 2.20 30.68
C ILE A 7 -15.92 3.70 30.93
N ALA A 8 -15.32 4.42 29.97
CA ALA A 8 -15.09 5.87 30.11
C ALA A 8 -16.41 6.64 30.30
N LEU A 9 -17.44 6.32 29.50
CA LEU A 9 -18.75 6.91 29.65
C LEU A 9 -19.40 6.62 31.05
N LYS A 10 -19.27 5.37 31.53
CA LYS A 10 -19.74 4.99 32.88
C LYS A 10 -18.96 5.69 34.00
N MET A 11 -17.73 6.07 33.77
CA MET A 11 -16.88 6.82 34.68
C MET A 11 -17.19 8.34 34.64
N GLY A 12 -18.12 8.78 33.80
CA GLY A 12 -18.57 10.17 33.72
C GLY A 12 -17.74 11.03 32.76
N PHE A 13 -16.94 10.44 31.87
CA PHE A 13 -16.29 11.21 30.80
C PHE A 13 -17.36 11.78 29.86
N PRO A 14 -17.25 13.07 29.47
CA PRO A 14 -18.22 13.68 28.57
C PRO A 14 -18.27 12.93 27.23
N PRO A 15 -19.46 12.64 26.68
CA PRO A 15 -19.63 12.00 25.40
C PRO A 15 -18.86 12.69 24.25
N GLU A 16 -18.74 14.01 24.32
CA GLU A 16 -18.10 14.86 23.31
C GLU A 16 -16.68 15.31 23.69
N SER A 17 -16.03 14.59 24.59
CA SER A 17 -14.65 14.93 24.96
C SER A 17 -13.68 14.75 23.79
N SER A 18 -12.78 15.72 23.59
CA SER A 18 -11.73 15.67 22.56
C SER A 18 -10.90 14.36 22.62
N MET A 19 -10.62 13.88 23.83
CA MET A 19 -9.90 12.62 24.03
C MET A 19 -10.65 11.43 23.41
N ARG A 20 -11.99 11.38 23.59
CA ARG A 20 -12.84 10.33 23.01
C ARG A 20 -12.91 10.46 21.48
N MET A 21 -13.03 11.70 20.97
CA MET A 21 -13.03 11.96 19.52
C MET A 21 -11.73 11.51 18.89
N LYS A 22 -10.60 11.92 19.42
CA LYS A 22 -9.26 11.50 18.95
C LYS A 22 -9.08 9.98 18.97
N ALA A 23 -9.50 9.33 20.05
CA ALA A 23 -9.44 7.87 20.13
C ALA A 23 -10.33 7.19 19.08
N GLY A 24 -11.54 7.72 18.84
CA GLY A 24 -12.45 7.25 17.80
C GLY A 24 -11.86 7.38 16.40
N ILE A 25 -11.27 8.54 16.06
CA ILE A 25 -10.61 8.77 14.76
C ILE A 25 -9.49 7.77 14.53
N LEU A 26 -8.60 7.58 15.50
CA LEU A 26 -7.48 6.64 15.39
C LEU A 26 -7.97 5.20 15.24
N TYR A 27 -9.04 4.84 15.96
CA TYR A 27 -9.61 3.50 15.84
C TYR A 27 -10.33 3.27 14.52
N THR A 28 -11.03 4.27 13.98
CA THR A 28 -11.63 4.21 12.64
C THR A 28 -10.57 3.96 11.56
N LEU A 29 -9.45 4.69 11.61
CA LEU A 29 -8.31 4.43 10.70
C LEU A 29 -7.69 3.04 10.91
N SER A 30 -7.69 2.53 12.13
CA SER A 30 -7.21 1.17 12.42
C SER A 30 -8.12 0.09 11.82
N ILE A 31 -9.44 0.29 11.88
CA ILE A 31 -10.42 -0.61 11.23
C ILE A 31 -10.22 -0.58 9.71
N ALA A 32 -10.09 0.62 9.13
CA ALA A 32 -9.82 0.77 7.70
C ALA A 32 -8.54 0.04 7.29
N ALA A 33 -7.48 0.15 8.08
CA ALA A 33 -6.23 -0.56 7.87
C ALA A 33 -6.39 -2.09 7.91
N SER A 34 -7.20 -2.61 8.84
CA SER A 34 -7.51 -4.03 8.93
C SER A 34 -8.29 -4.54 7.71
N ASN A 35 -9.01 -3.66 7.04
CA ASN A 35 -9.71 -3.94 5.78
C ASN A 35 -8.85 -3.68 4.53
N GLY A 36 -7.56 -3.41 4.68
CA GLY A 36 -6.61 -3.23 3.59
C GLY A 36 -6.52 -1.80 3.04
N HIS A 37 -7.10 -0.81 3.72
CA HIS A 37 -7.04 0.60 3.32
C HIS A 37 -5.89 1.32 4.01
N THR A 38 -5.09 2.06 3.26
CA THR A 38 -4.01 2.90 3.83
C THR A 38 -4.52 4.26 4.27
N TYR A 39 -5.67 4.70 3.76
CA TYR A 39 -6.34 5.96 4.09
C TYR A 39 -7.87 5.83 4.01
N LEU A 40 -8.55 6.83 4.52
CA LEU A 40 -9.96 7.10 4.23
C LEU A 40 -10.10 8.50 3.61
N PRO A 41 -11.04 8.71 2.66
CA PRO A 41 -11.50 10.05 2.30
C PRO A 41 -11.94 10.80 3.56
N PHE A 42 -11.66 12.09 3.64
CA PHE A 42 -11.88 12.88 4.86
C PHE A 42 -13.33 12.82 5.35
N GLU A 43 -14.28 12.96 4.44
CA GLU A 43 -15.71 12.90 4.77
C GLU A 43 -16.11 11.51 5.30
N SER A 44 -15.59 10.45 4.67
CA SER A 44 -15.82 9.08 5.15
C SER A 44 -15.21 8.84 6.53
N LEU A 45 -14.03 9.42 6.81
CA LEU A 45 -13.41 9.34 8.13
C LEU A 45 -14.29 10.00 9.20
N LEU A 46 -14.86 11.17 8.89
CA LEU A 46 -15.80 11.86 9.79
C LEU A 46 -17.06 11.03 10.05
N GLU A 47 -17.72 10.58 8.99
CA GLU A 47 -18.96 9.82 9.08
C GLU A 47 -18.78 8.49 9.82
N GLU A 48 -17.73 7.74 9.49
CA GLU A 48 -17.45 6.46 10.14
C GLU A 48 -17.10 6.64 11.61
N THR A 49 -16.36 7.70 11.94
CA THR A 49 -16.05 8.03 13.34
C THR A 49 -17.32 8.41 14.11
N LYS A 50 -18.19 9.28 13.57
CA LYS A 50 -19.48 9.63 14.17
C LYS A 50 -20.32 8.39 14.48
N ARG A 51 -20.42 7.49 13.48
CA ARG A 51 -21.15 6.24 13.64
C ARG A 51 -20.55 5.33 14.72
N LEU A 52 -19.22 5.27 14.79
CA LEU A 52 -18.50 4.44 15.76
C LEU A 52 -18.75 4.89 17.21
N ILE A 53 -18.67 6.20 17.47
CA ILE A 53 -18.80 6.78 18.81
C ILE A 53 -20.23 7.19 19.16
N GLY A 54 -21.18 7.05 18.21
CA GLY A 54 -22.62 7.27 18.46
C GLY A 54 -23.00 8.73 18.65
N ILE A 55 -22.35 9.67 17.94
CA ILE A 55 -22.69 11.10 17.94
C ILE A 55 -23.02 11.57 16.53
N SER A 56 -24.03 12.45 16.40
CA SER A 56 -24.52 12.89 15.09
C SER A 56 -24.13 14.32 14.74
N GLU A 57 -24.06 15.23 15.69
CA GLU A 57 -23.98 16.67 15.41
C GLU A 57 -22.65 17.33 15.80
N THR A 58 -21.75 16.62 16.46
CA THR A 58 -20.49 17.21 16.93
C THR A 58 -19.50 17.41 15.79
N GLU A 59 -19.00 18.63 15.66
CA GLU A 59 -17.88 18.97 14.82
C GLU A 59 -16.58 18.62 15.54
N PHE A 60 -15.79 17.72 14.99
CA PHE A 60 -14.49 17.33 15.54
C PHE A 60 -13.34 17.44 14.51
N GLU A 61 -13.51 18.32 13.55
CA GLU A 61 -12.43 18.63 12.60
C GLU A 61 -11.18 19.14 13.32
N ASN A 62 -11.36 19.90 14.40
CA ASN A 62 -10.24 20.38 15.22
C ASN A 62 -9.45 19.22 15.84
N ASP A 63 -10.12 18.16 16.31
CA ASP A 63 -9.44 16.97 16.85
C ASP A 63 -8.58 16.26 15.80
N ILE A 64 -9.05 16.26 14.54
CA ILE A 64 -8.28 15.73 13.42
C ILE A 64 -7.03 16.59 13.17
N TYR A 65 -7.15 17.92 13.18
CA TYR A 65 -6.00 18.81 13.03
C TYR A 65 -5.01 18.67 14.19
N GLU A 66 -5.50 18.55 15.42
CA GLU A 66 -4.63 18.30 16.58
C GLU A 66 -3.89 16.96 16.47
N LEU A 67 -4.55 15.89 16.03
CA LEU A 67 -3.90 14.61 15.75
C LEU A 67 -2.84 14.70 14.63
N THR A 68 -3.02 15.63 13.69
CA THR A 68 -2.02 15.91 12.65
C THR A 68 -0.80 16.63 13.26
N ILE A 69 -1.01 17.60 14.13
CA ILE A 69 0.05 18.29 14.88
C ILE A 69 0.79 17.30 15.78
N GLU A 70 0.07 16.40 16.44
CA GLU A 70 0.63 15.33 17.27
C GLU A 70 1.33 14.23 16.46
N ARG A 71 1.32 14.31 15.12
CA ARG A 71 1.89 13.31 14.18
C ARG A 71 1.32 11.91 14.34
N LYS A 72 0.07 11.80 14.78
CA LYS A 72 -0.64 10.52 14.87
C LYS A 72 -1.33 10.14 13.58
N ILE A 73 -1.75 11.15 12.81
CA ILE A 73 -2.34 11.00 11.48
C ILE A 73 -1.66 11.95 10.49
N VAL A 74 -1.86 11.69 9.20
CA VAL A 74 -1.43 12.56 8.11
C VAL A 74 -2.65 12.94 7.29
N LEU A 75 -2.85 14.24 7.04
CA LEU A 75 -3.82 14.75 6.09
C LEU A 75 -3.11 15.13 4.80
N LYS A 76 -3.64 14.69 3.67
CA LYS A 76 -3.16 15.05 2.33
C LYS A 76 -4.35 15.35 1.42
N GLU A 77 -4.13 16.30 0.53
CA GLU A 77 -5.02 16.53 -0.58
C GLU A 77 -4.36 15.98 -1.85
N ILE A 78 -5.03 15.07 -2.53
CA ILE A 78 -4.56 14.41 -3.74
C ILE A 78 -5.69 14.44 -4.77
N ASN A 79 -5.47 15.11 -5.90
CA ASN A 79 -6.45 15.28 -6.96
C ASN A 79 -7.78 15.89 -6.48
N GLY A 80 -7.72 16.86 -5.55
CA GLY A 80 -8.89 17.53 -4.99
C GLY A 80 -9.64 16.74 -3.91
N GLU A 81 -9.16 15.56 -3.54
CA GLU A 81 -9.71 14.74 -2.46
C GLU A 81 -8.84 14.85 -1.20
N ARG A 82 -9.42 15.29 -0.09
CA ARG A 82 -8.76 15.26 1.22
C ARG A 82 -8.76 13.83 1.75
N ARG A 83 -7.60 13.33 2.17
CA ARG A 83 -7.38 11.96 2.66
C ARG A 83 -6.75 11.96 4.04
N GLY A 84 -7.32 11.18 4.95
CA GLY A 84 -6.77 10.93 6.28
C GLY A 84 -6.08 9.58 6.34
N TYR A 85 -4.82 9.57 6.73
CA TYR A 85 -3.97 8.39 6.84
C TYR A 85 -3.61 8.11 8.29
N ASN A 86 -3.49 6.85 8.66
CA ASN A 86 -2.66 6.48 9.79
C ASN A 86 -1.20 6.89 9.49
N ASN A 87 -0.54 7.57 10.44
CA ASN A 87 0.80 8.11 10.22
C ASN A 87 1.80 7.05 9.77
N ASN A 88 1.81 5.89 10.41
CA ASN A 88 2.75 4.82 10.07
C ASN A 88 2.51 4.27 8.66
N LEU A 89 1.25 4.05 8.28
CA LEU A 89 0.90 3.54 6.95
C LEU A 89 1.25 4.53 5.85
N TYR A 90 1.06 5.84 6.09
CA TYR A 90 1.49 6.87 5.15
C TYR A 90 2.99 6.80 4.84
N TYR A 91 3.82 6.74 5.87
CA TYR A 91 5.26 6.68 5.67
C TYR A 91 5.75 5.33 5.15
N MET A 92 5.07 4.23 5.47
CA MET A 92 5.33 2.92 4.87
C MET A 92 5.05 2.95 3.36
N GLU A 93 3.90 3.46 2.93
CA GLU A 93 3.52 3.62 1.52
C GLU A 93 4.53 4.50 0.77
N LEU A 94 4.89 5.66 1.35
CA LEU A 94 5.89 6.55 0.79
C LEU A 94 7.27 5.88 0.64
N THR A 95 7.66 5.08 1.64
CA THR A 95 8.93 4.35 1.62
C THR A 95 8.93 3.26 0.53
N VAL A 96 7.83 2.52 0.40
CA VAL A 96 7.66 1.51 -0.66
C VAL A 96 7.72 2.19 -2.04
N ALA A 97 6.98 3.29 -2.22
CA ALA A 97 6.98 4.03 -3.48
C ALA A 97 8.39 4.50 -3.87
N ARG A 98 9.15 5.06 -2.93
CA ARG A 98 10.56 5.45 -3.17
C ARG A 98 11.42 4.26 -3.58
N LYS A 99 11.35 3.17 -2.83
CA LYS A 99 12.14 1.97 -3.14
C LYS A 99 11.80 1.41 -4.52
N LEU A 100 10.53 1.42 -4.91
CA LEU A 100 10.11 0.98 -6.25
C LEU A 100 10.66 1.91 -7.34
N LEU A 101 10.64 3.22 -7.11
CA LEU A 101 11.24 4.18 -8.04
C LEU A 101 12.75 4.02 -8.15
N ASP A 102 13.44 3.82 -7.02
CA ASP A 102 14.89 3.59 -6.98
C ASP A 102 15.27 2.29 -7.69
N LEU A 103 14.46 1.22 -7.54
CA LEU A 103 14.66 -0.05 -8.24
C LEU A 103 14.38 0.04 -9.74
N ASN A 104 13.46 0.91 -10.17
CA ASN A 104 13.06 1.06 -11.56
C ASN A 104 14.08 1.85 -12.41
N ALA A 105 15.36 1.79 -12.05
CA ALA A 105 16.46 2.31 -12.86
C ALA A 105 16.68 1.39 -14.06
N LYS A 106 16.69 1.97 -15.27
CA LYS A 106 17.02 1.22 -16.49
C LYS A 106 18.51 0.96 -16.57
N SER A 107 18.88 -0.28 -16.92
CA SER A 107 20.25 -0.66 -17.24
C SER A 107 20.40 -0.77 -18.77
N GLU A 108 21.44 -0.15 -19.33
CA GLU A 108 21.77 -0.32 -20.74
C GLU A 108 22.48 -1.68 -20.91
N ASN A 109 21.77 -2.68 -21.35
CA ASN A 109 22.30 -4.00 -21.66
C ASN A 109 22.36 -4.24 -23.18
N ASN A 110 23.38 -4.96 -23.64
CA ASN A 110 23.52 -5.30 -25.05
C ASN A 110 22.54 -6.42 -25.43
N VAL A 111 21.53 -6.09 -26.23
CA VAL A 111 20.45 -6.99 -26.67
C VAL A 111 20.97 -8.31 -27.25
N LYS A 112 22.05 -8.28 -28.06
CA LYS A 112 22.63 -9.50 -28.67
C LYS A 112 23.22 -10.46 -27.63
N VAL A 113 23.84 -9.92 -26.58
CA VAL A 113 24.38 -10.73 -25.49
C VAL A 113 23.22 -11.37 -24.69
N MET A 114 22.12 -10.65 -24.55
CA MET A 114 20.92 -11.14 -23.85
C MET A 114 20.23 -12.28 -24.62
N GLU A 115 20.09 -12.16 -25.96
CA GLU A 115 19.50 -13.21 -26.76
C GLU A 115 20.30 -14.53 -26.66
N ALA A 116 21.62 -14.45 -26.65
CA ALA A 116 22.47 -15.60 -26.47
C ALA A 116 22.30 -16.26 -25.09
N LYS A 117 22.25 -15.46 -24.03
CA LYS A 117 22.00 -15.94 -22.65
C LYS A 117 20.64 -16.59 -22.49
N VAL A 118 19.59 -16.00 -23.06
CA VAL A 118 18.22 -16.56 -22.96
C VAL A 118 18.17 -17.92 -23.66
N LYS A 119 18.81 -18.07 -24.84
CA LYS A 119 18.93 -19.39 -25.52
C LYS A 119 19.67 -20.41 -24.67
N GLU A 120 20.76 -20.02 -24.04
CA GLU A 120 21.52 -20.91 -23.13
C GLU A 120 20.64 -21.37 -21.96
N VAL A 121 19.82 -20.48 -21.38
CA VAL A 121 18.86 -20.82 -20.30
C VAL A 121 17.77 -21.77 -20.81
N GLU A 122 17.20 -21.52 -22.01
CA GLU A 122 16.23 -22.42 -22.64
C GLU A 122 16.80 -23.84 -22.82
N GLU A 123 18.03 -23.95 -23.28
CA GLU A 123 18.73 -25.22 -23.46
C GLU A 123 19.02 -25.93 -22.11
N LYS A 124 19.53 -25.17 -21.11
CA LYS A 124 19.85 -25.73 -19.78
C LYS A 124 18.61 -26.22 -19.02
N VAL A 125 17.51 -25.53 -19.16
CA VAL A 125 16.25 -25.85 -18.45
C VAL A 125 15.38 -26.83 -19.26
N GLY A 126 15.68 -27.02 -20.55
CA GLY A 126 14.94 -27.91 -21.46
C GLY A 126 13.54 -27.36 -21.79
N ILE A 127 13.39 -26.04 -21.84
CA ILE A 127 12.11 -25.35 -22.12
C ILE A 127 12.27 -24.43 -23.32
N LYS A 128 11.18 -24.15 -23.99
CA LYS A 128 11.10 -23.09 -24.99
C LYS A 128 10.14 -22.02 -24.48
N LEU A 129 10.61 -20.79 -24.29
CA LEU A 129 9.82 -19.67 -23.86
C LEU A 129 8.95 -19.15 -25.00
N GLU A 130 7.70 -18.90 -24.73
CA GLU A 130 6.81 -18.17 -25.63
C GLU A 130 7.23 -16.68 -25.71
N ASP A 131 6.81 -15.97 -26.75
CA ASP A 131 7.26 -14.60 -27.04
C ASP A 131 7.02 -13.63 -25.86
N LEU A 132 5.88 -13.73 -25.20
CA LEU A 132 5.58 -12.90 -24.02
C LEU A 132 6.44 -13.27 -22.81
N GLN A 133 6.75 -14.54 -22.62
CA GLN A 133 7.63 -15.01 -21.55
C GLN A 133 9.06 -14.54 -21.80
N ARG A 134 9.53 -14.65 -23.05
CA ARG A 134 10.84 -14.17 -23.48
C ARG A 134 10.96 -12.65 -23.29
N LYS A 135 9.91 -11.89 -23.68
CA LYS A 135 9.84 -10.46 -23.43
C LYS A 135 9.97 -10.15 -21.94
N ALA A 136 9.26 -10.87 -21.06
CA ALA A 136 9.35 -10.68 -19.62
C ALA A 136 10.77 -10.96 -19.07
N VAL A 137 11.48 -11.93 -19.64
CA VAL A 137 12.89 -12.19 -19.27
C VAL A 137 13.79 -11.05 -19.69
N TYR A 138 13.62 -10.48 -20.90
CA TYR A 138 14.39 -9.31 -21.34
C TYR A 138 14.12 -8.09 -20.48
N GLU A 139 12.85 -7.78 -20.22
CA GLU A 139 12.43 -6.67 -19.35
C GLU A 139 13.02 -6.81 -17.94
N ALA A 140 13.11 -8.04 -17.40
CA ALA A 140 13.68 -8.27 -16.07
C ALA A 140 15.18 -7.96 -15.99
N VAL A 141 15.90 -7.95 -17.11
CA VAL A 141 17.33 -7.61 -17.14
C VAL A 141 17.55 -6.14 -17.44
N GLU A 142 16.68 -5.54 -18.25
CA GLU A 142 16.79 -4.13 -18.62
C GLU A 142 16.22 -3.19 -17.55
N SER A 143 15.24 -3.69 -16.78
CA SER A 143 14.51 -2.91 -15.78
C SER A 143 14.78 -3.46 -14.39
N GLY A 144 15.04 -2.61 -13.43
CA GLY A 144 15.21 -3.01 -12.02
C GLY A 144 13.91 -3.46 -11.36
N LEU A 145 12.76 -3.27 -12.03
CA LEU A 145 11.43 -3.67 -11.55
C LEU A 145 10.58 -4.17 -12.72
N VAL A 146 10.08 -5.39 -12.60
CA VAL A 146 9.16 -6.00 -13.57
C VAL A 146 7.96 -6.59 -12.84
N ILE A 147 6.76 -6.37 -13.38
CA ILE A 147 5.51 -6.95 -12.87
C ILE A 147 5.01 -7.95 -13.91
N ILE A 148 4.99 -9.24 -13.54
CA ILE A 148 4.49 -10.32 -14.39
C ILE A 148 3.10 -10.73 -13.91
N THR A 149 2.08 -10.49 -14.74
CA THR A 149 0.70 -10.86 -14.46
C THR A 149 0.20 -11.90 -15.47
N GLY A 150 -0.84 -12.63 -15.12
CA GLY A 150 -1.48 -13.59 -16.00
C GLY A 150 -2.37 -14.57 -15.25
N GLY A 151 -3.29 -15.23 -15.95
CA GLY A 151 -4.19 -16.24 -15.40
C GLY A 151 -3.48 -17.52 -14.92
N PRO A 152 -4.21 -18.46 -14.33
CA PRO A 152 -3.70 -19.79 -14.02
C PRO A 152 -3.17 -20.49 -15.28
N GLY A 153 -2.05 -21.21 -15.18
CA GLY A 153 -1.50 -22.00 -16.29
C GLY A 153 -0.77 -21.22 -17.39
N THR A 154 -0.60 -19.90 -17.31
CA THR A 154 0.09 -19.07 -18.31
C THR A 154 1.63 -19.14 -18.24
N GLY A 155 2.20 -20.06 -17.47
CA GLY A 155 3.64 -20.25 -17.38
C GLY A 155 4.40 -19.18 -16.58
N LYS A 156 3.75 -18.43 -15.71
CA LYS A 156 4.42 -17.43 -14.84
C LYS A 156 5.59 -18.00 -14.05
N THR A 157 5.40 -19.16 -13.43
CA THR A 157 6.46 -19.83 -12.66
C THR A 157 7.63 -20.23 -13.55
N THR A 158 7.35 -20.69 -14.78
CA THR A 158 8.37 -21.02 -15.77
C THR A 158 9.18 -19.78 -16.14
N THR A 159 8.51 -18.65 -16.37
CA THR A 159 9.16 -17.36 -16.67
C THR A 159 10.04 -16.90 -15.50
N ILE A 160 9.54 -16.97 -14.28
CA ILE A 160 10.33 -16.60 -13.08
C ILE A 160 11.54 -17.49 -12.92
N ASN A 161 11.41 -18.82 -13.12
CA ASN A 161 12.54 -19.75 -13.06
C ASN A 161 13.59 -19.43 -14.14
N ALA A 162 13.16 -19.09 -15.35
CA ALA A 162 14.09 -18.67 -16.41
C ALA A 162 14.84 -17.38 -16.05
N ILE A 163 14.17 -16.41 -15.45
CA ILE A 163 14.79 -15.18 -14.95
C ILE A 163 15.82 -15.49 -13.85
N ILE A 164 15.48 -16.32 -12.88
CA ILE A 164 16.41 -16.70 -11.80
C ILE A 164 17.65 -17.37 -12.39
N LYS A 165 17.48 -18.31 -13.32
CA LYS A 165 18.59 -19.02 -13.99
C LYS A 165 19.47 -18.11 -14.84
N LEU A 166 18.94 -17.01 -15.32
CA LEU A 166 19.69 -16.02 -16.08
C LEU A 166 20.65 -15.20 -15.18
N PHE A 167 20.28 -15.03 -13.91
CA PHE A 167 21.08 -14.28 -12.92
C PHE A 167 22.02 -15.16 -12.08
N GLU A 168 21.93 -16.49 -12.19
CA GLU A 168 22.87 -17.45 -11.61
C GLU A 168 24.12 -17.64 -12.51
#